data_1c663c178e9c4668818ec39517aa2513
#
_entry.id   1c663c178e9c4668818ec39517aa2513
#
_cell.length_a   1.000
_cell.length_b   1.000
_cell.length_c   1.000
_cell.angle_alpha   90.00
_cell.angle_beta   90.00
_cell.angle_gamma   90.00
#
_symmetry.space_group_name_H-M   'P 1'
#
loop_
_entity.id
_entity.type
_entity.pdbx_description
1 polymer ?
#
loop_
_entity_poly.entity_id
_entity_poly.type
_entity_poly.pdbx_seq_one_letter_code
_entity_poly.pdbx_strand_id
1 'polypeptide(L)'
;MSSISRYFLSKKLVVAGYDKTPSNLTHELEKEGMLIHYEENVDLIPEACKDAKNTLVVYTPAIPAEHKELVYFRENGFTIEKRAQVLGTLTRTHKGLCVAGTHGKTSTSTMCAHIMHQSHLDCNAFLGGISKNYGTNYILSDKSDFVVIEADEFDRSFHWLRPWMSVITSTDPDHLDIYGTKEAYLESFRHYTELIQPGGALIIHKDLEMKQHVQDGVKIYEYSQNEGDFHAENIQIANGGITFAFLSPIHHVPRLQLGHPVPIHIPNGF
;
A
#
# COMPACT_ATOMS: atom_id res chain seq x y z
N MET A 1 -3.49 4.84 9.78
CA MET A 1 -2.90 6.20 10.00
C MET A 1 -1.46 6.14 10.48
N SER A 2 -1.11 5.27 11.43
CA SER A 2 0.22 5.20 12.08
C SER A 2 1.43 5.25 11.13
N SER A 3 1.42 4.51 10.04
CA SER A 3 2.53 4.50 9.07
C SER A 3 2.77 5.88 8.41
N ILE A 4 1.71 6.59 8.06
CA ILE A 4 1.82 7.96 7.52
C ILE A 4 2.29 8.94 8.59
N SER A 5 1.77 8.84 9.82
CA SER A 5 2.22 9.69 10.94
C SER A 5 3.72 9.54 11.18
N ARG A 6 4.21 8.31 11.20
CA ARG A 6 5.65 8.01 11.35
C ARG A 6 6.49 8.53 10.17
N TYR A 7 5.95 8.45 8.95
CA TYR A 7 6.60 9.05 7.79
C TYR A 7 6.80 10.56 7.97
N PHE A 8 5.77 11.29 8.40
CA PHE A 8 5.89 12.73 8.63
C PHE A 8 6.78 13.07 9.82
N LEU A 9 6.75 12.29 10.90
CA LEU A 9 7.68 12.43 12.02
C LEU A 9 9.14 12.26 11.57
N SER A 10 9.43 11.28 10.69
CA SER A 10 10.78 11.07 10.16
C SER A 10 11.28 12.26 9.31
N LYS A 11 10.34 13.03 8.72
CA LYS A 11 10.65 14.28 8.02
C LYS A 11 10.77 15.49 8.97
N LYS A 12 10.78 15.24 10.30
CA LYS A 12 10.89 16.25 11.35
C LYS A 12 9.75 17.27 11.36
N LEU A 13 8.58 16.86 10.89
CA LEU A 13 7.36 17.66 10.96
C LEU A 13 6.67 17.46 12.31
N VAL A 14 5.96 18.48 12.78
CA VAL A 14 5.06 18.35 13.92
C VAL A 14 3.85 17.54 13.49
N VAL A 15 3.58 16.45 14.19
CA VAL A 15 2.44 15.57 13.90
C VAL A 15 1.55 15.50 15.13
N ALA A 16 0.29 15.83 14.95
CA ALA A 16 -0.74 15.70 15.97
C ALA A 16 -1.89 14.83 15.45
N GLY A 17 -2.73 14.33 16.33
CA GLY A 17 -3.89 13.55 15.93
C GLY A 17 -4.88 13.30 17.03
N TYR A 18 -6.06 12.92 16.59
CA TYR A 18 -7.15 12.42 17.40
C TYR A 18 -7.32 10.92 17.22
N ASP A 19 -7.51 10.19 18.29
CA ASP A 19 -8.03 8.83 18.28
C ASP A 19 -9.11 8.71 19.36
N LYS A 20 -10.15 7.93 19.06
CA LYS A 20 -11.28 7.76 20.00
C LYS A 20 -10.87 7.02 21.27
N THR A 21 -9.85 6.15 21.18
CA THR A 21 -9.50 5.22 22.26
C THR A 21 -7.98 5.07 22.38
N PRO A 22 -7.42 5.21 23.58
CA PRO A 22 -6.03 4.88 23.82
C PRO A 22 -5.74 3.40 23.48
N SER A 23 -4.60 3.14 22.88
CA SER A 23 -4.14 1.82 22.50
C SER A 23 -2.62 1.71 22.63
N ASN A 24 -2.09 0.49 22.61
CA ASN A 24 -0.62 0.31 22.58
C ASN A 24 0.02 1.06 21.41
N LEU A 25 -0.65 1.08 20.25
CA LEU A 25 -0.17 1.77 19.06
C LEU A 25 -0.13 3.28 19.26
N THR A 26 -1.17 3.90 19.85
CA THR A 26 -1.18 5.34 20.10
C THR A 26 -0.12 5.73 21.12
N HIS A 27 0.08 4.92 22.18
CA HIS A 27 1.15 5.14 23.14
C HIS A 27 2.57 5.01 22.57
N GLU A 28 2.76 4.12 21.57
CA GLU A 28 4.02 4.07 20.82
C GLU A 28 4.24 5.35 20.01
N LEU A 29 3.22 5.83 19.30
CA LEU A 29 3.29 7.07 18.53
C LEU A 29 3.56 8.29 19.41
N GLU A 30 2.97 8.36 20.61
CA GLU A 30 3.25 9.40 21.59
C GLU A 30 4.73 9.38 22.03
N LYS A 31 5.29 8.19 22.31
CA LYS A 31 6.71 8.02 22.62
C LYS A 31 7.63 8.41 21.47
N GLU A 32 7.17 8.25 20.22
CA GLU A 32 7.87 8.65 19.00
C GLU A 32 7.76 10.17 18.74
N GLY A 33 6.97 10.90 19.53
CA GLY A 33 6.85 12.38 19.48
C GLY A 33 5.57 12.89 18.82
N MET A 34 4.58 12.04 18.55
CA MET A 34 3.26 12.49 18.09
C MET A 34 2.44 13.05 19.25
N LEU A 35 1.75 14.15 19.01
CA LEU A 35 0.85 14.78 19.98
C LEU A 35 -0.57 14.21 19.79
N ILE A 36 -1.00 13.28 20.64
CA ILE A 36 -2.29 12.61 20.51
C ILE A 36 -3.23 13.05 21.64
N HIS A 37 -4.49 13.30 21.28
CA HIS A 37 -5.57 13.48 22.24
C HIS A 37 -6.74 12.53 21.94
N TYR A 38 -7.57 12.28 22.93
CA TYR A 38 -8.61 11.25 22.91
C TYR A 38 -10.02 11.82 23.12
N GLU A 39 -10.13 13.12 23.23
CA GLU A 39 -11.38 13.86 23.33
C GLU A 39 -11.61 14.67 22.06
N GLU A 40 -12.82 14.63 21.53
CA GLU A 40 -13.24 15.45 20.40
C GLU A 40 -13.37 16.92 20.84
N ASN A 41 -12.25 17.65 20.79
CA ASN A 41 -12.18 19.03 21.28
C ASN A 41 -11.16 19.85 20.48
N VAL A 42 -11.64 20.90 19.80
CA VAL A 42 -10.83 21.84 19.01
C VAL A 42 -9.74 22.54 19.84
N ASP A 43 -9.97 22.75 21.12
CA ASP A 43 -8.99 23.40 21.99
C ASP A 43 -7.74 22.54 22.26
N LEU A 44 -7.86 21.22 22.05
CA LEU A 44 -6.75 20.28 22.18
C LEU A 44 -5.86 20.21 20.95
N ILE A 45 -6.26 20.84 19.84
CA ILE A 45 -5.40 20.95 18.66
C ILE A 45 -4.19 21.83 19.02
N PRO A 46 -2.95 21.31 18.87
CA PRO A 46 -1.75 22.10 19.16
C PRO A 46 -1.67 23.38 18.32
N GLU A 47 -1.20 24.46 18.91
CA GLU A 47 -1.05 25.76 18.22
C GLU A 47 -0.22 25.66 16.92
N ALA A 48 0.82 24.82 16.92
CA ALA A 48 1.62 24.56 15.72
C ALA A 48 0.83 23.93 14.56
N CYS A 49 -0.35 23.35 14.83
CA CYS A 49 -1.25 22.72 13.86
C CYS A 49 -2.47 23.60 13.52
N LYS A 50 -2.54 24.85 14.01
CA LYS A 50 -3.65 25.79 13.75
C LYS A 50 -3.37 26.78 12.61
N ASP A 51 -2.23 26.68 11.94
CA ASP A 51 -1.92 27.48 10.76
C ASP A 51 -2.37 26.75 9.48
N ALA A 52 -3.48 27.20 8.89
CA ALA A 52 -4.08 26.59 7.71
C ALA A 52 -3.16 26.57 6.47
N LYS A 53 -2.17 27.47 6.38
CA LYS A 53 -1.24 27.52 5.25
C LYS A 53 -0.16 26.47 5.32
N ASN A 54 0.22 26.05 6.53
CA ASN A 54 1.33 25.15 6.79
C ASN A 54 0.89 23.80 7.37
N THR A 55 -0.43 23.56 7.50
CA THR A 55 -0.97 22.33 8.08
C THR A 55 -1.75 21.54 7.05
N LEU A 56 -1.40 20.27 6.90
CA LEU A 56 -2.16 19.27 6.16
C LEU A 56 -2.98 18.43 7.15
N VAL A 57 -4.28 18.40 6.96
CA VAL A 57 -5.18 17.55 7.74
C VAL A 57 -5.41 16.24 6.97
N VAL A 58 -5.13 15.12 7.61
CA VAL A 58 -5.30 13.79 7.00
C VAL A 58 -6.33 12.99 7.77
N TYR A 59 -7.33 12.48 7.07
CA TYR A 59 -8.40 11.69 7.69
C TYR A 59 -8.67 10.37 6.96
N THR A 60 -9.41 9.48 7.63
CA THR A 60 -9.93 8.25 7.06
C THR A 60 -11.45 8.30 7.00
N PRO A 61 -12.12 7.52 6.12
CA PRO A 61 -13.58 7.44 6.08
C PRO A 61 -14.26 7.02 7.39
N ALA A 62 -13.50 6.48 8.35
CA ALA A 62 -14.00 6.08 9.66
C ALA A 62 -14.40 7.27 10.56
N ILE A 63 -13.92 8.48 10.26
CA ILE A 63 -14.28 9.69 11.02
C ILE A 63 -15.62 10.24 10.48
N PRO A 64 -16.63 10.48 11.33
CA PRO A 64 -17.88 11.11 10.93
C PRO A 64 -17.66 12.50 10.31
N ALA A 65 -18.50 12.84 9.32
CA ALA A 65 -18.38 14.13 8.62
C ALA A 65 -18.62 15.33 9.55
N GLU A 66 -19.40 15.13 10.58
CA GLU A 66 -19.79 16.09 11.65
C GLU A 66 -18.81 16.16 12.82
N HIS A 67 -17.70 15.42 12.78
CA HIS A 67 -16.66 15.48 13.82
C HIS A 67 -16.14 16.92 13.99
N LYS A 68 -16.21 17.47 15.21
CA LYS A 68 -15.99 18.90 15.50
C LYS A 68 -14.67 19.43 14.97
N GLU A 69 -13.59 18.67 15.12
CA GLU A 69 -12.27 19.09 14.62
C GLU A 69 -12.22 19.06 13.10
N LEU A 70 -12.85 18.08 12.45
CA LEU A 70 -12.92 18.04 10.99
C LEU A 70 -13.76 19.19 10.42
N VAL A 71 -14.85 19.54 11.08
CA VAL A 71 -15.67 20.73 10.77
C VAL A 71 -14.84 21.99 10.94
N TYR A 72 -14.15 22.15 12.10
CA TYR A 72 -13.26 23.27 12.35
C TYR A 72 -12.23 23.47 11.24
N PHE A 73 -11.55 22.41 10.83
CA PHE A 73 -10.55 22.48 9.76
C PHE A 73 -11.16 22.89 8.41
N ARG A 74 -12.37 22.38 8.09
CA ARG A 74 -13.09 22.76 6.86
C ARG A 74 -13.48 24.23 6.85
N GLU A 75 -14.05 24.72 7.95
CA GLU A 75 -14.53 26.11 8.07
C GLU A 75 -13.39 27.11 8.10
N ASN A 76 -12.21 26.71 8.54
CA ASN A 76 -11.03 27.57 8.62
C ASN A 76 -10.06 27.43 7.43
N GLY A 77 -10.48 26.76 6.33
CA GLY A 77 -9.76 26.76 5.07
C GLY A 77 -8.47 25.91 5.05
N PHE A 78 -8.39 24.89 5.88
CA PHE A 78 -7.26 23.95 5.86
C PHE A 78 -7.29 23.05 4.64
N THR A 79 -6.11 22.65 4.19
CA THR A 79 -5.99 21.54 3.21
C THR A 79 -6.32 20.23 3.90
N ILE A 80 -7.37 19.55 3.43
CA ILE A 80 -7.87 18.31 4.01
C ILE A 80 -7.81 17.21 2.97
N GLU A 81 -7.08 16.15 3.25
CA GLU A 81 -6.91 15.00 2.36
C GLU A 81 -7.28 13.68 3.02
N LYS A 82 -7.85 12.76 2.24
CA LYS A 82 -7.96 11.37 2.66
C LYS A 82 -6.56 10.74 2.73
N ARG A 83 -6.37 9.76 3.61
CA ARG A 83 -5.14 8.95 3.66
C ARG A 83 -4.69 8.46 2.28
N ALA A 84 -5.63 8.01 1.45
CA ALA A 84 -5.35 7.55 0.10
C ALA A 84 -4.78 8.64 -0.83
N GLN A 85 -5.20 9.89 -0.67
CA GLN A 85 -4.69 11.04 -1.43
C GLN A 85 -3.24 11.34 -1.07
N VAL A 86 -2.90 11.29 0.22
CA VAL A 86 -1.52 11.45 0.70
C VAL A 86 -0.61 10.36 0.12
N LEU A 87 -1.04 9.09 0.14
CA LEU A 87 -0.30 7.99 -0.50
C LEU A 87 -0.18 8.22 -2.02
N GLY A 88 -1.23 8.75 -2.65
CA GLY A 88 -1.21 9.16 -4.06
C GLY A 88 -0.13 10.19 -4.34
N THR A 89 0.04 11.18 -3.49
CA THR A 89 1.10 12.19 -3.61
C THR A 89 2.49 11.55 -3.50
N LEU A 90 2.68 10.59 -2.61
CA LEU A 90 3.95 9.86 -2.53
C LEU A 90 4.28 9.09 -3.82
N THR A 91 3.28 8.48 -4.46
CA THR A 91 3.51 7.77 -5.74
C THR A 91 3.75 8.68 -6.94
N ARG A 92 3.49 9.99 -6.82
CA ARG A 92 3.86 10.99 -7.84
C ARG A 92 5.29 11.48 -7.71
N THR A 93 5.83 11.45 -6.50
CA THR A 93 7.18 11.94 -6.18
C THR A 93 8.21 10.82 -6.05
N HIS A 94 7.76 9.58 -5.93
CA HIS A 94 8.59 8.38 -5.80
C HIS A 94 8.11 7.30 -6.78
N LYS A 95 8.93 6.32 -7.06
CA LYS A 95 8.58 5.14 -7.84
C LYS A 95 7.69 4.21 -7.01
N GLY A 96 6.37 4.32 -7.19
CA GLY A 96 5.39 3.49 -6.49
C GLY A 96 5.40 2.05 -6.98
N LEU A 97 5.72 1.11 -6.08
CA LEU A 97 5.52 -0.32 -6.26
C LEU A 97 4.22 -0.68 -5.53
N CYS A 98 3.13 -0.79 -6.28
CA CYS A 98 1.79 -0.90 -5.72
C CYS A 98 1.24 -2.31 -5.89
N VAL A 99 0.68 -2.88 -4.83
CA VAL A 99 0.07 -4.21 -4.86
C VAL A 99 -1.43 -4.07 -4.64
N ALA A 100 -2.19 -4.37 -5.69
CA ALA A 100 -3.65 -4.37 -5.70
C ALA A 100 -4.20 -5.80 -5.80
N GLY A 101 -5.49 -5.94 -5.57
CA GLY A 101 -6.22 -7.22 -5.68
C GLY A 101 -7.10 -7.49 -4.48
N THR A 102 -8.11 -8.32 -4.64
CA THR A 102 -9.01 -8.69 -3.54
C THR A 102 -8.27 -9.47 -2.45
N HIS A 103 -7.40 -10.40 -2.84
CA HIS A 103 -6.65 -11.27 -1.93
C HIS A 103 -5.14 -11.16 -2.18
N GLY A 104 -4.33 -11.43 -1.16
CA GLY A 104 -2.88 -11.49 -1.27
C GLY A 104 -2.13 -10.15 -1.18
N LYS A 105 -2.81 -9.00 -1.18
CA LYS A 105 -2.18 -7.66 -1.11
C LYS A 105 -1.14 -7.54 -0.01
N THR A 106 -1.52 -7.79 1.24
CA THR A 106 -0.64 -7.63 2.41
C THR A 106 0.56 -8.56 2.37
N SER A 107 0.36 -9.82 1.98
CA SER A 107 1.46 -10.79 1.87
C SER A 107 2.46 -10.37 0.79
N THR A 108 1.97 -10.05 -0.40
CA THR A 108 2.81 -9.67 -1.54
C THR A 108 3.51 -8.33 -1.31
N SER A 109 2.82 -7.31 -0.80
CA SER A 109 3.45 -6.02 -0.48
C SER A 109 4.50 -6.15 0.63
N THR A 110 4.26 -7.01 1.64
CA THR A 110 5.24 -7.26 2.71
C THR A 110 6.47 -7.99 2.18
N MET A 111 6.31 -8.99 1.31
CA MET A 111 7.44 -9.68 0.67
C MET A 111 8.22 -8.74 -0.25
N CYS A 112 7.53 -7.95 -1.08
CA CYS A 112 8.15 -6.94 -1.92
C CYS A 112 8.97 -5.94 -1.09
N ALA A 113 8.39 -5.39 -0.03
CA ALA A 113 9.06 -4.46 0.86
C ALA A 113 10.28 -5.10 1.54
N HIS A 114 10.18 -6.38 1.96
CA HIS A 114 11.30 -7.10 2.55
C HIS A 114 12.44 -7.28 1.56
N ILE A 115 12.16 -7.74 0.34
CA ILE A 115 13.18 -7.95 -0.70
C ILE A 115 13.85 -6.62 -1.07
N MET A 116 13.07 -5.55 -1.27
CA MET A 116 13.60 -4.23 -1.57
C MET A 116 14.49 -3.70 -0.46
N HIS A 117 14.03 -3.79 0.79
CA HIS A 117 14.77 -3.30 1.96
C HIS A 117 16.07 -4.08 2.22
N GLN A 118 16.10 -5.38 1.91
CA GLN A 118 17.32 -6.19 1.99
C GLN A 118 18.26 -5.99 0.80
N SER A 119 17.80 -5.34 -0.26
CA SER A 119 18.61 -5.04 -1.45
C SER A 119 19.34 -3.69 -1.29
N HIS A 120 20.25 -3.41 -2.23
CA HIS A 120 20.92 -2.09 -2.30
C HIS A 120 19.97 -0.94 -2.67
N LEU A 121 18.79 -1.22 -3.20
CA LEU A 121 17.79 -0.23 -3.60
C LEU A 121 17.04 0.35 -2.41
N ASP A 122 16.80 -0.46 -1.37
CA ASP A 122 16.00 -0.10 -0.20
C ASP A 122 14.59 0.38 -0.61
N CYS A 123 13.71 0.72 0.33
CA CYS A 123 12.41 1.32 0.04
C CYS A 123 11.79 2.00 1.27
N ASN A 124 10.87 2.92 1.02
CA ASN A 124 9.81 3.21 1.97
C ASN A 124 8.67 2.20 1.77
N ALA A 125 7.94 1.82 2.81
CA ALA A 125 6.80 0.91 2.68
C ALA A 125 5.65 1.29 3.61
N PHE A 126 4.43 1.20 3.09
CA PHE A 126 3.18 1.40 3.81
C PHE A 126 2.31 0.15 3.65
N LEU A 127 2.38 -0.74 4.65
CA LEU A 127 1.79 -2.07 4.61
C LEU A 127 0.42 -2.08 5.28
N GLY A 128 -0.46 -2.98 4.85
CA GLY A 128 -1.79 -3.17 5.44
C GLY A 128 -1.78 -3.91 6.77
N GLY A 129 -0.71 -4.66 7.08
CA GLY A 129 -0.55 -5.42 8.31
C GLY A 129 0.84 -5.29 8.92
N ILE A 130 1.00 -5.75 10.15
CA ILE A 130 2.29 -5.75 10.85
C ILE A 130 3.18 -6.86 10.27
N SER A 131 4.31 -6.48 9.70
CA SER A 131 5.33 -7.43 9.27
C SER A 131 5.98 -8.11 10.48
N LYS A 132 6.00 -9.42 10.49
CA LYS A 132 6.67 -10.18 11.55
C LYS A 132 8.18 -9.95 11.60
N ASN A 133 8.81 -9.69 10.45
CA ASN A 133 10.24 -9.45 10.36
C ASN A 133 10.66 -8.13 11.00
N TYR A 134 9.78 -7.14 10.99
CA TYR A 134 10.08 -5.76 11.41
C TYR A 134 9.28 -5.32 12.64
N GLY A 135 8.26 -6.09 13.06
CA GLY A 135 7.37 -5.72 14.16
C GLY A 135 6.52 -4.48 13.89
N THR A 136 6.39 -4.06 12.61
CA THR A 136 5.71 -2.82 12.23
C THR A 136 5.03 -2.96 10.87
N ASN A 137 4.18 -2.00 10.53
CA ASN A 137 3.50 -1.91 9.24
C ASN A 137 4.07 -0.83 8.30
N TYR A 138 5.29 -0.39 8.56
CA TYR A 138 5.99 0.59 7.73
C TYR A 138 7.49 0.27 7.69
N ILE A 139 8.15 0.71 6.62
CA ILE A 139 9.61 0.77 6.50
C ILE A 139 9.93 2.18 6.00
N LEU A 140 10.96 2.80 6.53
CA LEU A 140 11.42 4.11 6.10
C LEU A 140 12.85 4.03 5.62
N SER A 141 13.13 4.73 4.53
CA SER A 141 14.45 4.90 3.96
C SER A 141 14.71 6.37 3.69
N ASP A 142 15.89 6.85 4.08
CA ASP A 142 16.30 8.23 3.82
C ASP A 142 16.92 8.42 2.43
N LYS A 143 17.16 7.33 1.70
CA LYS A 143 17.94 7.32 0.44
C LYS A 143 17.19 6.74 -0.75
N SER A 144 16.08 6.02 -0.54
CA SER A 144 15.39 5.31 -1.62
C SER A 144 14.29 6.15 -2.26
N ASP A 145 14.25 6.11 -3.59
CA ASP A 145 13.17 6.69 -4.40
C ASP A 145 11.99 5.71 -4.57
N PHE A 146 12.08 4.51 -4.01
CA PHE A 146 11.00 3.51 -4.09
C PHE A 146 10.07 3.60 -2.89
N VAL A 147 8.77 3.43 -3.18
CA VAL A 147 7.75 3.30 -2.16
C VAL A 147 6.85 2.10 -2.45
N VAL A 148 6.81 1.15 -1.52
CA VAL A 148 5.90 -0.01 -1.59
C VAL A 148 4.60 0.34 -0.90
N ILE A 149 3.48 0.20 -1.61
CA ILE A 149 2.15 0.56 -1.12
C ILE A 149 1.18 -0.59 -1.38
N GLU A 150 0.43 -0.96 -0.36
CA GLU A 150 -0.76 -1.78 -0.52
C GLU A 150 -1.87 -0.90 -1.12
N ALA A 151 -2.27 -1.20 -2.36
CA ALA A 151 -3.25 -0.46 -3.14
C ALA A 151 -4.65 -0.99 -2.82
N ASP A 152 -5.34 -0.31 -1.89
CA ASP A 152 -6.64 -0.71 -1.37
C ASP A 152 -7.76 -0.32 -2.35
N GLU A 153 -8.52 -1.29 -2.80
CA GLU A 153 -9.68 -1.11 -3.68
C GLU A 153 -10.91 -0.58 -2.92
N PHE A 154 -10.94 -0.74 -1.58
CA PHE A 154 -12.05 -0.23 -0.77
C PHE A 154 -12.27 1.28 -1.01
N ASP A 155 -13.51 1.71 -1.23
CA ASP A 155 -13.89 3.10 -1.55
C ASP A 155 -13.09 3.69 -2.74
N ARG A 156 -12.61 2.84 -3.65
CA ARG A 156 -11.78 3.22 -4.79
C ARG A 156 -10.50 3.99 -4.39
N SER A 157 -10.00 3.73 -3.19
CA SER A 157 -8.83 4.42 -2.64
C SER A 157 -7.59 4.30 -3.53
N PHE A 158 -7.42 3.18 -4.22
CA PHE A 158 -6.29 2.96 -5.15
C PHE A 158 -6.31 3.87 -6.39
N HIS A 159 -7.44 4.52 -6.73
CA HIS A 159 -7.50 5.48 -7.85
C HIS A 159 -6.70 6.77 -7.60
N TRP A 160 -6.33 7.05 -6.38
CA TRP A 160 -5.46 8.18 -6.06
C TRP A 160 -3.99 7.94 -6.39
N LEU A 161 -3.59 6.66 -6.46
CA LEU A 161 -2.21 6.26 -6.72
C LEU A 161 -1.80 6.54 -8.17
N ARG A 162 -0.49 6.68 -8.36
CA ARG A 162 0.17 6.73 -9.67
C ARG A 162 1.33 5.73 -9.66
N PRO A 163 1.05 4.44 -9.80
CA PRO A 163 2.08 3.42 -9.72
C PRO A 163 3.12 3.58 -10.82
N TRP A 164 4.39 3.40 -10.49
CA TRP A 164 5.41 3.12 -11.48
C TRP A 164 5.38 1.65 -11.87
N MET A 165 5.18 0.76 -10.89
CA MET A 165 4.95 -0.65 -11.14
C MET A 165 3.76 -1.12 -10.28
N SER A 166 2.92 -1.97 -10.84
CA SER A 166 1.80 -2.53 -10.08
C SER A 166 1.67 -4.03 -10.29
N VAL A 167 1.36 -4.73 -9.20
CA VAL A 167 0.93 -6.13 -9.21
C VAL A 167 -0.56 -6.18 -8.94
N ILE A 168 -1.32 -6.98 -9.70
CA ILE A 168 -2.71 -7.32 -9.41
C ILE A 168 -2.79 -8.82 -9.15
N THR A 169 -3.13 -9.18 -7.91
CA THR A 169 -3.10 -10.57 -7.43
C THR A 169 -4.39 -11.33 -7.73
N SER A 170 -5.53 -10.68 -7.57
CA SER A 170 -6.86 -11.25 -7.82
C SER A 170 -7.89 -10.13 -8.03
N THR A 171 -9.01 -10.47 -8.66
CA THR A 171 -10.13 -9.54 -8.88
C THR A 171 -11.47 -10.22 -8.58
N ASP A 172 -11.48 -11.11 -7.57
CA ASP A 172 -12.72 -11.73 -7.08
C ASP A 172 -13.65 -10.66 -6.51
N PRO A 173 -14.91 -10.63 -6.87
CA PRO A 173 -15.83 -9.59 -6.43
C PRO A 173 -15.93 -9.50 -4.90
N ASP A 174 -15.61 -8.35 -4.36
CA ASP A 174 -15.77 -7.99 -2.95
C ASP A 174 -16.35 -6.58 -2.84
N HIS A 175 -16.75 -6.18 -1.65
CA HIS A 175 -17.31 -4.84 -1.38
C HIS A 175 -18.45 -4.43 -2.32
N LEU A 176 -19.35 -5.39 -2.66
CA LEU A 176 -20.47 -5.13 -3.58
C LEU A 176 -21.49 -4.14 -3.02
N ASP A 177 -21.49 -3.88 -1.72
CA ASP A 177 -22.20 -2.77 -1.07
C ASP A 177 -21.72 -1.39 -1.54
N ILE A 178 -20.44 -1.27 -1.94
CA ILE A 178 -19.84 -0.05 -2.48
C ILE A 178 -19.88 -0.01 -4.00
N TYR A 179 -19.60 -1.15 -4.63
CA TYR A 179 -19.47 -1.23 -6.09
C TYR A 179 -20.79 -1.50 -6.82
N GLY A 180 -21.74 -2.10 -6.14
CA GLY A 180 -23.06 -2.47 -6.68
C GLY A 180 -23.04 -3.74 -7.52
N THR A 181 -22.13 -3.89 -8.49
CA THR A 181 -22.04 -5.07 -9.37
C THR A 181 -20.60 -5.54 -9.56
N LYS A 182 -20.44 -6.81 -10.00
CA LYS A 182 -19.15 -7.38 -10.41
C LYS A 182 -18.50 -6.56 -11.52
N GLU A 183 -19.29 -6.14 -12.51
CA GLU A 183 -18.81 -5.37 -13.65
C GLU A 183 -18.25 -4.02 -13.22
N ALA A 184 -18.91 -3.32 -12.29
CA ALA A 184 -18.42 -2.06 -11.75
C ALA A 184 -17.14 -2.24 -10.90
N TYR A 185 -17.01 -3.37 -10.21
CA TYR A 185 -15.81 -3.75 -9.49
C TYR A 185 -14.62 -3.97 -10.45
N LEU A 186 -14.81 -4.79 -11.49
CA LEU A 186 -13.79 -5.06 -12.51
C LEU A 186 -13.40 -3.79 -13.29
N GLU A 187 -14.38 -2.93 -13.61
CA GLU A 187 -14.14 -1.65 -14.25
C GLU A 187 -13.28 -0.71 -13.38
N SER A 188 -13.44 -0.76 -12.07
CA SER A 188 -12.60 -0.01 -11.13
C SER A 188 -11.13 -0.48 -11.18
N PHE A 189 -10.87 -1.79 -11.29
CA PHE A 189 -9.51 -2.30 -11.51
C PHE A 189 -8.99 -1.94 -12.90
N ARG A 190 -9.83 -2.02 -13.95
CA ARG A 190 -9.45 -1.58 -15.28
C ARG A 190 -8.99 -0.13 -15.27
N HIS A 191 -9.78 0.76 -14.67
CA HIS A 191 -9.39 2.17 -14.49
C HIS A 191 -8.09 2.32 -13.69
N TYR A 192 -7.89 1.53 -12.64
CA TYR A 192 -6.63 1.57 -11.88
C TYR A 192 -5.42 1.25 -12.77
N THR A 193 -5.53 0.33 -13.74
CA THR A 193 -4.41 0.02 -14.65
C THR A 193 -4.04 1.19 -15.58
N GLU A 194 -4.98 2.11 -15.86
CA GLU A 194 -4.72 3.33 -16.64
C GLU A 194 -3.84 4.34 -15.88
N LEU A 195 -3.76 4.21 -14.54
CA LEU A 195 -3.01 5.12 -13.68
C LEU A 195 -1.53 4.77 -13.58
N ILE A 196 -1.11 3.63 -14.14
CA ILE A 196 0.31 3.22 -14.16
C ILE A 196 1.08 4.16 -15.09
N GLN A 197 2.20 4.67 -14.58
CA GLN A 197 3.00 5.67 -15.28
C GLN A 197 3.72 5.08 -16.50
N PRO A 198 3.85 5.84 -17.62
CA PRO A 198 4.68 5.44 -18.76
C PRO A 198 6.11 5.08 -18.35
N GLY A 199 6.66 4.04 -18.96
CA GLY A 199 7.98 3.50 -18.62
C GLY A 199 7.97 2.54 -17.41
N GLY A 200 6.79 2.35 -16.82
CA GLY A 200 6.58 1.39 -15.74
C GLY A 200 6.10 0.02 -16.22
N ALA A 201 5.51 -0.76 -15.31
CA ALA A 201 5.01 -2.10 -15.63
C ALA A 201 3.76 -2.47 -14.83
N LEU A 202 2.91 -3.28 -15.46
CA LEU A 202 1.84 -4.03 -14.83
C LEU A 202 2.23 -5.52 -14.81
N ILE A 203 2.13 -6.14 -13.63
CA ILE A 203 2.31 -7.57 -13.44
C ILE A 203 0.96 -8.12 -12.99
N ILE A 204 0.36 -9.02 -13.76
CA ILE A 204 -1.01 -9.48 -13.51
C ILE A 204 -1.05 -11.00 -13.46
N HIS A 205 -1.88 -11.55 -12.55
CA HIS A 205 -2.13 -13.00 -12.57
C HIS A 205 -2.83 -13.39 -13.86
N LYS A 206 -2.34 -14.45 -14.52
CA LYS A 206 -2.77 -14.87 -15.85
C LYS A 206 -4.28 -15.14 -15.98
N ASP A 207 -4.89 -15.68 -14.92
CA ASP A 207 -6.29 -16.10 -14.92
C ASP A 207 -7.29 -14.99 -14.52
N LEU A 208 -6.87 -13.73 -14.49
CA LEU A 208 -7.79 -12.64 -14.18
C LEU A 208 -8.79 -12.40 -15.31
N GLU A 209 -10.08 -12.36 -14.96
CA GLU A 209 -11.16 -12.04 -15.92
C GLU A 209 -11.12 -10.59 -16.41
N MET A 210 -10.42 -9.71 -15.71
CA MET A 210 -10.31 -8.30 -16.01
C MET A 210 -9.47 -8.05 -17.28
N LYS A 211 -9.96 -7.20 -18.17
CA LYS A 211 -9.17 -6.64 -19.28
C LYS A 211 -8.47 -5.38 -18.81
N GLN A 212 -7.16 -5.40 -18.74
CA GLN A 212 -6.34 -4.26 -18.40
C GLN A 212 -6.34 -3.20 -19.51
N HIS A 213 -6.19 -1.93 -19.12
CA HIS A 213 -6.03 -0.82 -20.05
C HIS A 213 -4.90 0.08 -19.55
N VAL A 214 -3.70 -0.12 -20.06
CA VAL A 214 -2.52 0.63 -19.66
C VAL A 214 -2.17 1.73 -20.65
N GLN A 215 -1.45 2.74 -20.19
CA GLN A 215 -0.93 3.82 -21.05
C GLN A 215 0.19 3.30 -21.97
N ASP A 216 0.42 4.04 -23.07
CA ASP A 216 1.55 3.77 -23.97
C ASP A 216 2.87 3.80 -23.20
N GLY A 217 3.72 2.81 -23.49
CA GLY A 217 5.01 2.66 -22.82
C GLY A 217 5.01 1.91 -21.50
N VAL A 218 3.83 1.46 -21.01
CA VAL A 218 3.73 0.54 -19.87
C VAL A 218 3.88 -0.90 -20.37
N LYS A 219 4.79 -1.66 -19.75
CA LYS A 219 4.96 -3.09 -20.06
C LYS A 219 3.95 -3.91 -19.27
N ILE A 220 3.43 -4.97 -19.89
CA ILE A 220 2.55 -5.92 -19.23
C ILE A 220 3.29 -7.25 -19.13
N TYR A 221 3.24 -7.86 -17.95
CA TYR A 221 3.74 -9.19 -17.67
C TYR A 221 2.66 -10.03 -17.00
N GLU A 222 2.60 -11.29 -17.38
CA GLU A 222 1.72 -12.26 -16.74
C GLU A 222 2.50 -13.16 -15.79
N TYR A 223 1.88 -13.51 -14.68
CA TYR A 223 2.43 -14.52 -13.78
C TYR A 223 1.38 -15.55 -13.37
N SER A 224 1.84 -16.77 -13.12
CA SER A 224 1.08 -17.82 -12.46
C SER A 224 2.03 -18.82 -11.81
N GLN A 225 1.47 -19.85 -11.19
CA GLN A 225 2.31 -20.86 -10.56
C GLN A 225 3.19 -21.62 -11.57
N ASN A 226 2.69 -21.94 -12.76
CA ASN A 226 3.34 -22.88 -13.68
C ASN A 226 3.61 -22.30 -15.07
N GLU A 227 3.14 -21.11 -15.37
CA GLU A 227 3.22 -20.50 -16.70
C GLU A 227 3.14 -18.97 -16.61
N GLY A 228 3.37 -18.29 -17.75
CA GLY A 228 3.45 -16.84 -17.83
C GLY A 228 4.90 -16.36 -17.91
N ASP A 229 5.07 -15.05 -17.93
CA ASP A 229 6.41 -14.42 -17.94
C ASP A 229 7.19 -14.71 -16.65
N PHE A 230 6.47 -14.79 -15.53
CA PHE A 230 7.02 -15.17 -14.23
C PHE A 230 6.30 -16.41 -13.73
N HIS A 231 7.04 -17.47 -13.47
CA HIS A 231 6.49 -18.73 -12.96
C HIS A 231 7.52 -19.58 -12.22
N ALA A 232 7.04 -20.64 -11.58
CA ALA A 232 7.87 -21.59 -10.85
C ALA A 232 7.93 -22.93 -11.58
N GLU A 233 9.09 -23.59 -11.50
CA GLU A 233 9.29 -24.96 -11.90
C GLU A 233 9.87 -25.79 -10.76
N ASN A 234 9.77 -27.10 -10.86
CA ASN A 234 10.38 -28.04 -9.92
C ASN A 234 9.99 -27.79 -8.44
N ILE A 235 8.73 -27.44 -8.23
CA ILE A 235 8.21 -27.13 -6.89
C ILE A 235 8.28 -28.37 -5.98
N GLN A 236 8.96 -28.24 -4.86
CA GLN A 236 9.10 -29.29 -3.84
C GLN A 236 8.68 -28.75 -2.47
N ILE A 237 7.80 -29.49 -1.81
CA ILE A 237 7.34 -29.18 -0.46
C ILE A 237 7.91 -30.25 0.47
N ALA A 238 8.88 -29.89 1.31
CA ALA A 238 9.52 -30.80 2.22
C ALA A 238 10.06 -30.06 3.46
N ASN A 239 10.13 -30.77 4.57
CA ASN A 239 10.75 -30.28 5.82
C ASN A 239 10.29 -28.89 6.29
N GLY A 240 8.99 -28.57 6.08
CA GLY A 240 8.43 -27.29 6.49
C GLY A 240 8.81 -26.10 5.61
N GLY A 241 9.35 -26.34 4.41
CA GLY A 241 9.68 -25.31 3.43
C GLY A 241 9.23 -25.68 2.03
N ILE A 242 9.26 -24.69 1.13
CA ILE A 242 8.99 -24.85 -0.29
C ILE A 242 10.24 -24.43 -1.05
N THR A 243 10.71 -25.28 -1.97
CA THR A 243 11.78 -24.95 -2.90
C THR A 243 11.27 -25.03 -4.33
N PHE A 244 11.74 -24.14 -5.19
CA PHE A 244 11.38 -24.11 -6.60
C PHE A 244 12.44 -23.40 -7.45
N ALA A 245 12.45 -23.63 -8.74
CA ALA A 245 13.15 -22.80 -9.69
C ALA A 245 12.24 -21.63 -10.09
N PHE A 246 12.77 -20.40 -10.14
CA PHE A 246 12.05 -19.21 -10.55
C PHE A 246 12.48 -18.82 -11.97
N LEU A 247 11.52 -18.67 -12.86
CA LEU A 247 11.72 -18.24 -14.23
C LEU A 247 11.12 -16.85 -14.45
N SER A 248 11.86 -16.02 -15.15
CA SER A 248 11.44 -14.69 -15.57
C SER A 248 12.00 -14.37 -16.96
N PRO A 249 11.50 -13.33 -17.66
CA PRO A 249 12.01 -12.93 -18.98
C PRO A 249 13.50 -12.56 -19.01
N ILE A 250 14.09 -12.25 -17.85
CA ILE A 250 15.47 -11.77 -17.76
C ILE A 250 16.39 -12.68 -16.95
N HIS A 251 15.85 -13.51 -16.07
CA HIS A 251 16.64 -14.38 -15.21
C HIS A 251 15.98 -15.72 -14.95
N HIS A 252 16.82 -16.74 -14.83
CA HIS A 252 16.46 -18.05 -14.29
C HIS A 252 17.22 -18.26 -12.99
N VAL A 253 16.50 -18.39 -11.88
CA VAL A 253 17.07 -18.74 -10.58
C VAL A 253 16.76 -20.20 -10.30
N PRO A 254 17.77 -21.10 -10.37
CA PRO A 254 17.52 -22.55 -10.37
C PRO A 254 16.99 -23.07 -9.04
N ARG A 255 17.14 -22.34 -7.96
CA ARG A 255 16.62 -22.72 -6.65
C ARG A 255 16.35 -21.51 -5.78
N LEU A 256 15.10 -21.30 -5.45
CA LEU A 256 14.64 -20.42 -4.36
C LEU A 256 14.04 -21.27 -3.26
N GLN A 257 14.10 -20.77 -2.04
CA GLN A 257 13.48 -21.38 -0.87
C GLN A 257 12.59 -20.37 -0.15
N LEU A 258 11.31 -20.71 -0.01
CA LEU A 258 10.39 -20.03 0.90
C LEU A 258 10.36 -20.78 2.22
N GLY A 259 10.56 -20.07 3.31
CA GLY A 259 10.53 -20.62 4.67
C GLY A 259 9.13 -20.95 5.20
N HIS A 260 8.07 -20.77 4.38
CA HIS A 260 6.68 -21.00 4.77
C HIS A 260 6.05 -22.11 3.94
N PRO A 261 5.43 -23.14 4.57
CA PRO A 261 4.92 -24.31 3.87
C PRO A 261 3.56 -24.10 3.18
N VAL A 262 3.07 -22.87 3.02
CA VAL A 262 1.76 -22.57 2.42
C VAL A 262 1.90 -22.36 0.91
N PRO A 263 1.40 -23.28 0.07
CA PRO A 263 1.57 -23.22 -1.40
C PRO A 263 1.07 -21.92 -2.04
N ILE A 264 0.06 -21.28 -1.46
CA ILE A 264 -0.49 -20.00 -1.96
C ILE A 264 0.55 -18.86 -1.95
N HIS A 265 1.65 -19.01 -1.21
CA HIS A 265 2.72 -18.02 -1.20
C HIS A 265 3.67 -18.14 -2.40
N ILE A 266 3.59 -19.19 -3.20
CA ILE A 266 4.41 -19.33 -4.41
C ILE A 266 4.08 -18.21 -5.41
N PRO A 267 2.81 -18.05 -5.86
CA PRO A 267 2.47 -16.95 -6.76
C PRO A 267 2.69 -15.56 -6.15
N ASN A 268 2.56 -15.41 -4.83
CA ASN A 268 2.81 -14.13 -4.15
C ASN A 268 4.31 -13.78 -4.02
N GLY A 269 5.18 -14.75 -4.23
CA GLY A 269 6.64 -14.58 -4.13
C GLY A 269 7.31 -14.20 -5.46
N PHE A 270 6.54 -14.12 -6.55
CA PHE A 270 7.00 -13.67 -7.86
C PHE A 270 6.87 -12.15 -7.97
#